data_1573985a5a1abdc6345ce6c5e063da61
#
_entry.id   1573985a5a1abdc6345ce6c5e063da61
#
_cell.length_a   1.000
_cell.length_b   1.000
_cell.length_c   1.000
_cell.angle_alpha   90.00
_cell.angle_beta   90.00
_cell.angle_gamma   90.00
#
_symmetry.space_group_name_H-M   'P 1'
#
loop_
_entity.id
_entity.type
_entity.pdbx_description
1 polymer ?
#
loop_
_entity_poly.entity_id
_entity_poly.type
_entity_poly.pdbx_seq_one_letter_code
_entity_poly.pdbx_strand_id
1 'polypeptide(L)'
;EEVVPVIVIGVRDKENLYVDEQGQWQAKYLPAFIRRYPFVFSSSKDESTLTLCIDEKFSGCNQEGRGERLFDADGNQTQYLNSVLEFLKGYQVSFKHTVRFCSKLKELDLLEPMEATLTPPTGKPNILRGFYAVSRDKLKALSGEKFSELAKADELELVYTHLVSMENFKTMADRLLEVNPSADEDAGEASDLATTTSDKSS
;
A
#
# COMPACT_ATOMS: atom_id res chain seq x y z
N GLU A 1 -4.42 -9.35 17.34
CA GLU A 1 -4.46 -8.84 15.95
C GLU A 1 -3.12 -8.21 15.62
N GLU A 2 -2.54 -8.57 14.49
CA GLU A 2 -1.28 -8.02 14.02
C GLU A 2 -1.52 -6.65 13.36
N VAL A 3 -0.65 -5.68 13.60
CA VAL A 3 -0.68 -4.37 12.97
C VAL A 3 0.43 -4.31 11.93
N VAL A 4 0.08 -3.93 10.71
CA VAL A 4 1.02 -3.75 9.61
C VAL A 4 0.77 -2.42 8.91
N PRO A 5 1.80 -1.74 8.40
CA PRO A 5 1.61 -0.53 7.63
C PRO A 5 0.99 -0.87 6.28
N VAL A 6 0.11 -0.01 5.81
CA VAL A 6 -0.53 -0.12 4.51
C VAL A 6 -0.23 1.12 3.67
N ILE A 7 -0.23 0.94 2.36
CA ILE A 7 -0.16 2.02 1.39
C ILE A 7 -1.54 2.14 0.76
N VAL A 8 -2.11 3.33 0.82
CA VAL A 8 -3.38 3.61 0.16
C VAL A 8 -3.07 4.03 -1.28
N ILE A 9 -3.58 3.27 -2.24
CA ILE A 9 -3.38 3.52 -3.68
C ILE A 9 -4.67 3.81 -4.44
N GLY A 10 -5.82 3.68 -3.78
CA GLY A 10 -7.15 3.99 -4.27
C GLY A 10 -8.14 4.04 -3.11
N VAL A 11 -9.34 4.54 -3.35
CA VAL A 11 -10.40 4.68 -2.34
C VAL A 11 -11.67 3.96 -2.73
N ARG A 12 -11.78 3.53 -4.00
CA ARG A 12 -12.88 2.72 -4.53
C ARG A 12 -12.40 1.27 -4.73
N ASP A 13 -13.35 0.36 -4.85
CA ASP A 13 -12.99 -1.04 -5.11
C ASP A 13 -12.25 -1.19 -6.45
N LYS A 14 -11.14 -1.95 -6.42
CA LYS A 14 -10.27 -2.22 -7.58
C LYS A 14 -9.62 -0.99 -8.23
N GLU A 15 -9.64 0.16 -7.57
CA GLU A 15 -9.04 1.39 -8.05
C GLU A 15 -7.54 1.47 -7.71
N ASN A 16 -6.76 1.98 -8.65
CA ASN A 16 -5.38 2.38 -8.44
C ASN A 16 -5.14 3.76 -9.10
N LEU A 17 -5.02 4.79 -8.27
CA LEU A 17 -4.83 6.19 -8.69
C LEU A 17 -3.38 6.50 -9.13
N TYR A 18 -2.49 5.51 -9.08
CA TYR A 18 -1.07 5.65 -9.40
C TYR A 18 -0.64 4.85 -10.62
N VAL A 19 -1.59 4.26 -11.35
CA VAL A 19 -1.34 3.57 -12.62
C VAL A 19 -2.22 4.21 -13.67
N ASP A 20 -1.62 4.63 -14.79
CA ASP A 20 -2.36 5.19 -15.92
C ASP A 20 -3.01 4.10 -16.80
N GLU A 21 -3.74 4.53 -17.82
CA GLU A 21 -4.41 3.65 -18.80
C GLU A 21 -3.45 2.74 -19.55
N GLN A 22 -2.17 3.12 -19.66
CA GLN A 22 -1.11 2.34 -20.30
C GLN A 22 -0.41 1.39 -19.32
N GLY A 23 -0.85 1.33 -18.05
CA GLY A 23 -0.27 0.50 -17.00
C GLY A 23 1.03 1.05 -16.41
N GLN A 24 1.36 2.33 -16.65
CA GLN A 24 2.57 2.95 -16.14
C GLN A 24 2.36 3.54 -14.76
N TRP A 25 3.34 3.33 -13.87
CA TRP A 25 3.34 3.86 -12.51
C TRP A 25 3.62 5.36 -12.48
N GLN A 26 2.70 6.15 -11.92
CA GLN A 26 2.69 7.62 -11.93
C GLN A 26 3.17 8.27 -10.63
N ALA A 27 3.98 7.58 -9.83
CA ALA A 27 4.60 8.17 -8.65
C ALA A 27 6.13 8.04 -8.69
N LYS A 28 6.83 8.94 -7.97
CA LYS A 28 8.30 8.93 -7.91
C LYS A 28 8.89 7.66 -7.30
N TYR A 29 8.18 7.04 -6.37
CA TYR A 29 8.61 5.84 -5.67
C TYR A 29 7.66 4.67 -5.94
N LEU A 30 8.22 3.56 -6.39
CA LEU A 30 7.50 2.30 -6.49
C LEU A 30 7.68 1.52 -5.19
N PRO A 31 6.60 1.27 -4.43
CA PRO A 31 6.70 0.56 -3.15
C PRO A 31 7.41 -0.78 -3.28
N ALA A 32 8.28 -1.09 -2.32
CA ALA A 32 9.08 -2.32 -2.33
C ALA A 32 8.20 -3.58 -2.37
N PHE A 33 7.02 -3.53 -1.76
CA PHE A 33 6.03 -4.61 -1.83
C PHE A 33 5.56 -4.89 -3.26
N ILE A 34 5.33 -3.86 -4.07
CA ILE A 34 4.96 -4.00 -5.48
C ILE A 34 6.19 -4.39 -6.31
N ARG A 35 7.32 -3.72 -6.07
CA ARG A 35 8.57 -3.92 -6.83
C ARG A 35 9.13 -5.33 -6.74
N ARG A 36 8.88 -6.06 -5.63
CA ARG A 36 9.33 -7.46 -5.49
C ARG A 36 8.62 -8.43 -6.43
N TYR A 37 7.44 -8.08 -6.92
CA TYR A 37 6.68 -8.94 -7.84
C TYR A 37 7.46 -9.14 -9.14
N PRO A 38 7.53 -10.36 -9.70
CA PRO A 38 6.78 -11.57 -9.35
C PRO A 38 7.48 -12.49 -8.33
N PHE A 39 8.52 -12.02 -7.66
CA PHE A 39 9.31 -12.85 -6.75
C PHE A 39 8.86 -12.70 -5.29
N VAL A 40 8.88 -13.81 -4.55
CA VAL A 40 8.58 -13.83 -3.12
C VAL A 40 9.38 -14.92 -2.43
N PHE A 41 9.80 -14.66 -1.17
CA PHE A 41 10.31 -15.74 -0.33
C PHE A 41 9.18 -16.46 0.38
N SER A 42 9.18 -17.80 0.30
CA SER A 42 8.45 -18.69 1.20
C SER A 42 9.39 -19.12 2.31
N SER A 43 8.94 -19.02 3.55
CA SER A 43 9.69 -19.46 4.73
C SER A 43 9.28 -20.86 5.15
N SER A 44 10.22 -21.68 5.55
CA SER A 44 9.94 -22.96 6.24
C SER A 44 9.25 -22.71 7.58
N LYS A 45 8.57 -23.71 8.15
CA LYS A 45 7.84 -23.57 9.43
C LYS A 45 8.74 -23.15 10.60
N ASP A 46 10.00 -23.54 10.55
CA ASP A 46 11.04 -23.19 11.55
C ASP A 46 11.83 -21.93 11.20
N GLU A 47 11.42 -21.22 10.12
CA GLU A 47 12.08 -20.02 9.58
C GLU A 47 13.57 -20.19 9.22
N SER A 48 14.09 -21.41 9.19
CA SER A 48 15.50 -21.69 8.93
C SER A 48 15.87 -21.57 7.44
N THR A 49 14.91 -21.80 6.56
CA THR A 49 15.14 -21.83 5.11
C THR A 49 14.16 -20.89 4.38
N LEU A 50 14.73 -20.08 3.50
CA LEU A 50 13.95 -19.24 2.58
C LEU A 50 14.04 -19.82 1.18
N THR A 51 12.89 -20.14 0.59
CA THR A 51 12.77 -20.62 -0.78
C THR A 51 12.28 -19.49 -1.66
N LEU A 52 13.02 -19.19 -2.73
CA LEU A 52 12.54 -18.24 -3.75
C LEU A 52 11.41 -18.87 -4.55
N CYS A 53 10.29 -18.19 -4.59
CA CYS A 53 9.13 -18.52 -5.41
C CYS A 53 8.91 -17.43 -6.46
N ILE A 54 8.33 -17.82 -7.59
CA ILE A 54 7.94 -16.91 -8.66
C ILE A 54 6.47 -17.15 -9.03
N ASP A 55 5.74 -16.09 -9.31
CA ASP A 55 4.40 -16.20 -9.90
C ASP A 55 4.52 -16.53 -11.39
N GLU A 56 4.27 -17.78 -11.73
CA GLU A 56 4.36 -18.28 -13.11
C GLU A 56 3.33 -17.63 -14.06
N LYS A 57 2.27 -17.02 -13.53
CA LYS A 57 1.25 -16.31 -14.31
C LYS A 57 1.68 -14.92 -14.72
N PHE A 58 2.81 -14.43 -14.20
CA PHE A 58 3.35 -13.15 -14.59
C PHE A 58 3.70 -13.16 -16.10
N SER A 59 3.14 -12.23 -16.86
CA SER A 59 3.33 -12.14 -18.32
C SER A 59 4.79 -11.93 -18.77
N GLY A 60 5.65 -11.49 -17.86
CA GLY A 60 7.10 -11.38 -18.07
C GLY A 60 7.84 -12.72 -18.01
N CYS A 61 7.24 -13.76 -17.41
CA CYS A 61 7.84 -15.11 -17.40
C CYS A 61 7.65 -15.76 -18.76
N ASN A 62 8.74 -16.05 -19.46
CA ASN A 62 8.72 -16.68 -20.79
C ASN A 62 9.91 -17.60 -21.01
N GLN A 63 9.80 -18.49 -21.99
CA GLN A 63 10.88 -19.38 -22.47
C GLN A 63 11.42 -18.97 -23.84
N GLU A 64 11.03 -17.81 -24.35
CA GLU A 64 11.37 -17.30 -25.68
C GLU A 64 12.71 -16.54 -25.71
N GLY A 65 13.38 -16.45 -24.56
CA GLY A 65 14.65 -15.74 -24.44
C GLY A 65 14.51 -14.21 -24.40
N ARG A 66 13.32 -13.69 -24.08
CA ARG A 66 13.09 -12.26 -23.86
C ARG A 66 13.35 -11.90 -22.41
N GLY A 67 13.95 -10.74 -22.17
CA GLY A 67 14.28 -10.25 -20.81
C GLY A 67 15.52 -10.91 -20.22
N GLU A 68 15.64 -10.88 -18.89
CA GLU A 68 16.79 -11.39 -18.17
C GLU A 68 16.60 -12.87 -17.79
N ARG A 69 17.62 -13.69 -18.05
CA ARG A 69 17.60 -15.09 -17.63
C ARG A 69 17.83 -15.20 -16.14
N LEU A 70 17.15 -16.15 -15.48
CA LEU A 70 17.38 -16.48 -14.07
C LEU A 70 18.62 -17.38 -13.90
N PHE A 71 18.85 -18.27 -14.86
CA PHE A 71 19.98 -19.20 -14.87
C PHE A 71 20.74 -19.12 -16.19
N ASP A 72 22.03 -19.33 -16.14
CA ASP A 72 22.88 -19.45 -17.33
C ASP A 72 22.75 -20.85 -18.00
N ALA A 73 23.55 -21.11 -19.04
CA ALA A 73 23.52 -22.37 -19.78
C ALA A 73 24.01 -23.56 -18.91
N ASP A 74 24.82 -23.31 -17.92
CA ASP A 74 25.37 -24.32 -17.01
C ASP A 74 24.51 -24.52 -15.74
N GLY A 75 23.38 -23.79 -15.63
CA GLY A 75 22.45 -23.85 -14.49
C GLY A 75 22.87 -23.00 -13.28
N ASN A 76 23.86 -22.12 -13.42
CA ASN A 76 24.26 -21.20 -12.35
C ASN A 76 23.33 -19.97 -12.32
N GLN A 77 23.20 -19.38 -11.15
CA GLN A 77 22.44 -18.15 -10.94
C GLN A 77 23.09 -16.99 -11.72
N THR A 78 22.28 -16.26 -12.50
CA THR A 78 22.74 -15.06 -13.20
C THR A 78 22.91 -13.89 -12.22
N GLN A 79 23.59 -12.84 -12.66
CA GLN A 79 23.71 -11.59 -11.88
C GLN A 79 22.33 -10.97 -11.60
N TYR A 80 21.39 -11.06 -12.55
CA TYR A 80 20.02 -10.60 -12.34
C TYR A 80 19.35 -11.34 -11.18
N LEU A 81 19.41 -12.68 -11.16
CA LEU A 81 18.83 -13.45 -10.07
C LEU A 81 19.51 -13.17 -8.72
N ASN A 82 20.82 -12.99 -8.71
CA ASN A 82 21.55 -12.60 -7.49
C ASN A 82 21.07 -11.23 -6.96
N SER A 83 20.86 -10.25 -7.84
CA SER A 83 20.32 -8.94 -7.46
C SER A 83 18.90 -9.03 -6.90
N VAL A 84 18.06 -9.87 -7.47
CA VAL A 84 16.70 -10.17 -6.96
C VAL A 84 16.78 -10.77 -5.56
N LEU A 85 17.65 -11.77 -5.36
CA LEU A 85 17.83 -12.42 -4.05
C LEU A 85 18.31 -11.44 -2.98
N GLU A 86 19.25 -10.57 -3.31
CA GLU A 86 19.73 -9.53 -2.38
C GLU A 86 18.65 -8.53 -2.02
N PHE A 87 17.88 -8.07 -3.01
CA PHE A 87 16.75 -7.19 -2.77
C PHE A 87 15.71 -7.83 -1.85
N LEU A 88 15.35 -9.09 -2.08
CA LEU A 88 14.38 -9.81 -1.26
C LEU A 88 14.88 -10.07 0.17
N LYS A 89 16.19 -10.35 0.35
CA LYS A 89 16.78 -10.46 1.68
C LYS A 89 16.69 -9.14 2.44
N GLY A 90 17.04 -8.03 1.80
CA GLY A 90 16.90 -6.69 2.38
C GLY A 90 15.45 -6.37 2.73
N TYR A 91 14.51 -6.70 1.83
CA TYR A 91 13.09 -6.55 2.09
C TYR A 91 12.64 -7.34 3.32
N GLN A 92 13.07 -8.60 3.46
CA GLN A 92 12.70 -9.46 4.60
C GLN A 92 13.23 -8.91 5.94
N VAL A 93 14.44 -8.38 5.96
CA VAL A 93 15.02 -7.73 7.15
C VAL A 93 14.19 -6.50 7.54
N SER A 94 13.89 -5.63 6.57
CA SER A 94 13.08 -4.43 6.79
C SER A 94 11.67 -4.77 7.24
N PHE A 95 11.07 -5.84 6.67
CA PHE A 95 9.74 -6.30 7.07
C PHE A 95 9.70 -6.77 8.53
N LYS A 96 10.69 -7.57 8.95
CA LYS A 96 10.81 -8.01 10.37
C LYS A 96 11.00 -6.83 11.33
N HIS A 97 11.75 -5.81 10.92
CA HIS A 97 11.87 -4.57 11.69
C HIS A 97 10.54 -3.83 11.79
N THR A 98 9.82 -3.71 10.67
CA THR A 98 8.51 -3.07 10.61
C THR A 98 7.49 -3.75 11.52
N VAL A 99 7.42 -5.08 11.52
CA VAL A 99 6.51 -5.84 12.40
C VAL A 99 6.80 -5.52 13.88
N ARG A 100 8.08 -5.51 14.29
CA ARG A 100 8.46 -5.15 15.67
C ARG A 100 8.08 -3.72 16.03
N PHE A 101 8.33 -2.79 15.12
CA PHE A 101 7.95 -1.40 15.31
C PHE A 101 6.43 -1.24 15.47
N CYS A 102 5.63 -1.86 14.62
CA CYS A 102 4.16 -1.81 14.73
C CYS A 102 3.64 -2.44 16.02
N SER A 103 4.25 -3.55 16.48
CA SER A 103 3.92 -4.13 17.79
C SER A 103 4.21 -3.16 18.93
N LYS A 104 5.35 -2.46 18.86
CA LYS A 104 5.71 -1.44 19.85
C LYS A 104 4.74 -0.25 19.86
N LEU A 105 4.28 0.22 18.69
CA LEU A 105 3.26 1.27 18.62
C LEU A 105 1.96 0.84 19.32
N LYS A 106 1.57 -0.42 19.16
CA LYS A 106 0.39 -1.00 19.82
C LYS A 106 0.61 -1.13 21.33
N GLU A 107 1.75 -1.63 21.79
CA GLU A 107 2.10 -1.75 23.21
C GLU A 107 2.14 -0.40 23.93
N LEU A 108 2.56 0.65 23.24
CA LEU A 108 2.59 2.01 23.74
C LEU A 108 1.23 2.73 23.63
N ASP A 109 0.20 2.05 23.13
CA ASP A 109 -1.14 2.61 22.86
C ASP A 109 -1.11 3.87 21.99
N LEU A 110 -0.19 3.94 21.04
CA LEU A 110 -0.03 5.11 20.17
C LEU A 110 -0.99 5.14 18.98
N LEU A 111 -1.70 4.04 18.72
CA LEU A 111 -2.59 3.92 17.57
C LEU A 111 -4.02 4.33 17.94
N GLU A 112 -4.70 4.98 17.01
CA GLU A 112 -6.13 5.29 17.08
C GLU A 112 -6.81 4.96 15.75
N PRO A 113 -8.08 4.51 15.80
CA PRO A 113 -8.88 4.33 14.57
C PRO A 113 -9.02 5.65 13.84
N MET A 114 -8.84 5.62 12.53
CA MET A 114 -8.91 6.79 11.67
C MET A 114 -9.91 6.62 10.56
N GLU A 115 -10.50 7.73 10.16
CA GLU A 115 -11.32 7.87 8.97
C GLU A 115 -10.76 9.02 8.13
N ALA A 116 -10.61 8.83 6.83
CA ALA A 116 -10.20 9.87 5.91
C ALA A 116 -11.33 10.16 4.92
N THR A 117 -11.76 11.41 4.84
CA THR A 117 -12.71 11.87 3.85
C THR A 117 -11.95 12.56 2.72
N LEU A 118 -12.00 11.98 1.54
CA LEU A 118 -11.41 12.54 0.33
C LEU A 118 -12.52 13.25 -0.46
N THR A 119 -12.48 14.58 -0.45
CA THR A 119 -13.43 15.39 -1.19
C THR A 119 -12.75 15.89 -2.46
N PRO A 120 -13.07 15.31 -3.63
CA PRO A 120 -12.58 15.84 -4.89
C PRO A 120 -13.16 17.24 -5.14
N PRO A 121 -12.51 18.09 -5.95
CA PRO A 121 -13.04 19.42 -6.29
C PRO A 121 -14.43 19.37 -6.93
N THR A 122 -14.78 18.29 -7.64
CA THR A 122 -16.12 17.99 -8.16
C THR A 122 -16.49 16.56 -7.78
N GLY A 123 -17.79 16.31 -7.52
CA GLY A 123 -18.29 14.99 -7.16
C GLY A 123 -18.54 14.79 -5.65
N LYS A 124 -18.83 13.55 -5.27
CA LYS A 124 -19.19 13.21 -3.89
C LYS A 124 -17.93 12.85 -3.07
N PRO A 125 -17.93 13.15 -1.76
CA PRO A 125 -16.85 12.71 -0.87
C PRO A 125 -16.74 11.18 -0.85
N ASN A 126 -15.50 10.68 -0.89
CA ASN A 126 -15.18 9.28 -0.66
C ASN A 126 -14.64 9.12 0.77
N ILE A 127 -15.10 8.12 1.49
CA ILE A 127 -14.74 7.88 2.88
C ILE A 127 -13.95 6.58 2.97
N LEU A 128 -12.70 6.68 3.38
CA LEU A 128 -11.85 5.54 3.68
C LEU A 128 -11.87 5.29 5.19
N ARG A 129 -12.23 4.06 5.60
CA ARG A 129 -12.34 3.62 6.99
C ARG A 129 -11.56 2.33 7.24
N GLY A 130 -11.43 1.99 8.53
CA GLY A 130 -10.89 0.67 8.94
C GLY A 130 -9.37 0.62 8.96
N PHE A 131 -8.70 1.76 9.11
CA PHE A 131 -7.27 1.83 9.33
C PHE A 131 -6.94 2.58 10.64
N TYR A 132 -5.71 2.48 11.07
CA TYR A 132 -5.19 3.17 12.25
C TYR A 132 -4.15 4.20 11.86
N ALA A 133 -4.08 5.27 12.62
CA ALA A 133 -3.00 6.25 12.55
C ALA A 133 -2.38 6.45 13.93
N VAL A 134 -1.16 6.98 13.96
CA VAL A 134 -0.52 7.38 15.22
C VAL A 134 -1.18 8.64 15.74
N SER A 135 -1.64 8.59 17.00
CA SER A 135 -2.19 9.76 17.70
C SER A 135 -1.09 10.69 18.15
N ARG A 136 -1.13 11.96 17.68
CA ARG A 136 -0.17 12.99 18.11
C ARG A 136 -0.28 13.29 19.60
N ASP A 137 -1.49 13.24 20.15
CA ASP A 137 -1.72 13.56 21.55
C ASP A 137 -1.22 12.46 22.47
N LYS A 138 -1.43 11.20 22.12
CA LYS A 138 -0.85 10.06 22.83
C LYS A 138 0.69 10.07 22.73
N LEU A 139 1.25 10.39 21.56
CA LEU A 139 2.70 10.54 21.40
C LEU A 139 3.28 11.61 22.34
N LYS A 140 2.64 12.78 22.44
CA LYS A 140 3.06 13.86 23.34
C LYS A 140 2.90 13.52 24.81
N ALA A 141 1.97 12.64 25.13
CA ALA A 141 1.70 12.18 26.51
C ALA A 141 2.65 11.06 26.97
N LEU A 142 3.51 10.51 26.09
CA LEU A 142 4.51 9.53 26.48
C LEU A 142 5.45 10.06 27.56
N SER A 143 5.86 9.17 28.46
CA SER A 143 6.94 9.49 29.41
C SER A 143 8.24 9.82 28.63
N GLY A 144 9.08 10.70 29.19
CA GLY A 144 10.36 11.06 28.60
C GLY A 144 11.26 9.86 28.34
N GLU A 145 11.19 8.80 29.15
CA GLU A 145 11.91 7.54 28.98
C GLU A 145 11.46 6.82 27.71
N LYS A 146 10.16 6.55 27.54
CA LYS A 146 9.59 5.88 26.36
C LYS A 146 9.81 6.68 25.08
N PHE A 147 9.71 8.01 25.15
CA PHE A 147 10.01 8.88 24.03
C PHE A 147 11.49 8.81 23.62
N SER A 148 12.40 8.80 24.61
CA SER A 148 13.84 8.64 24.37
C SER A 148 14.21 7.29 23.79
N GLU A 149 13.50 6.21 24.16
CA GLU A 149 13.69 4.89 23.56
C GLU A 149 13.34 4.86 22.07
N LEU A 150 12.20 5.47 21.69
CA LEU A 150 11.81 5.60 20.28
C LEU A 150 12.83 6.41 19.48
N ALA A 151 13.35 7.50 20.07
CA ALA A 151 14.36 8.34 19.42
C ALA A 151 15.68 7.60 19.21
N LYS A 152 16.18 6.84 20.22
CA LYS A 152 17.43 6.09 20.14
C LYS A 152 17.37 4.92 19.17
N ALA A 153 16.19 4.39 18.90
CA ALA A 153 15.96 3.28 17.97
C ALA A 153 15.64 3.76 16.53
N ASP A 154 15.72 5.07 16.26
CA ASP A 154 15.32 5.71 15.00
C ASP A 154 13.83 5.49 14.64
N GLU A 155 13.05 4.95 15.56
CA GLU A 155 11.63 4.64 15.39
C GLU A 155 10.76 5.91 15.41
N LEU A 156 11.23 6.97 16.07
CA LEU A 156 10.56 8.26 16.10
C LEU A 156 10.49 8.91 14.71
N GLU A 157 11.53 8.72 13.88
CA GLU A 157 11.52 9.15 12.48
C GLU A 157 10.39 8.47 11.70
N LEU A 158 10.17 7.17 11.90
CA LEU A 158 9.08 6.42 11.26
C LEU A 158 7.72 6.95 11.70
N VAL A 159 7.55 7.28 12.98
CA VAL A 159 6.33 7.88 13.52
C VAL A 159 6.03 9.22 12.83
N TYR A 160 7.00 10.12 12.75
CA TYR A 160 6.80 11.42 12.11
C TYR A 160 6.62 11.31 10.60
N THR A 161 7.33 10.41 9.94
CA THR A 161 7.14 10.12 8.52
C THR A 161 5.70 9.65 8.25
N HIS A 162 5.16 8.76 9.08
CA HIS A 162 3.75 8.36 8.99
C HIS A 162 2.81 9.56 9.17
N LEU A 163 3.02 10.38 10.21
CA LEU A 163 2.18 11.55 10.46
C LEU A 163 2.20 12.58 9.31
N VAL A 164 3.36 12.76 8.67
CA VAL A 164 3.50 13.62 7.48
C VAL A 164 2.81 12.99 6.27
N SER A 165 2.90 11.67 6.12
CA SER A 165 2.28 10.97 4.99
C SER A 165 0.75 11.09 4.95
N MET A 166 0.09 11.37 6.08
CA MET A 166 -1.36 11.61 6.14
C MET A 166 -1.80 12.83 5.30
N GLU A 167 -0.90 13.79 5.05
CA GLU A 167 -1.20 14.92 4.15
C GLU A 167 -1.39 14.48 2.69
N ASN A 168 -0.89 13.29 2.30
CA ASN A 168 -1.05 12.77 0.95
C ASN A 168 -2.52 12.44 0.58
N PHE A 169 -3.42 12.32 1.57
CA PHE A 169 -4.86 12.18 1.27
C PHE A 169 -5.41 13.36 0.48
N LYS A 170 -4.86 14.58 0.66
CA LYS A 170 -5.23 15.75 -0.16
C LYS A 170 -4.85 15.54 -1.62
N THR A 171 -3.60 15.13 -1.86
CA THR A 171 -3.11 14.84 -3.23
C THR A 171 -3.89 13.69 -3.88
N MET A 172 -4.33 12.71 -3.10
CA MET A 172 -5.17 11.63 -3.62
C MET A 172 -6.55 12.13 -4.04
N ALA A 173 -7.13 13.09 -3.31
CA ALA A 173 -8.41 13.71 -3.69
C ALA A 173 -8.31 14.41 -5.05
N ASP A 174 -7.19 15.09 -5.34
CA ASP A 174 -6.94 15.71 -6.64
C ASP A 174 -6.83 14.66 -7.76
N ARG A 175 -6.12 13.55 -7.50
CA ARG A 175 -5.98 12.44 -8.47
C ARG A 175 -7.29 11.72 -8.80
N LEU A 176 -8.27 11.72 -7.89
CA LEU A 176 -9.59 11.12 -8.15
C LEU A 176 -10.27 11.72 -9.36
N LEU A 177 -9.99 12.99 -9.70
CA LEU A 177 -10.55 13.65 -10.89
C LEU A 177 -9.76 13.32 -12.16
N GLU A 178 -8.44 13.24 -12.07
CA GLU A 178 -7.57 13.00 -13.23
C GLU A 178 -7.82 11.63 -13.86
N VAL A 179 -8.15 10.62 -13.03
CA VAL A 179 -8.31 9.23 -13.47
C VAL A 179 -9.73 8.88 -13.90
N ASN A 180 -10.77 9.61 -13.44
CA ASN A 180 -12.18 9.34 -13.76
C ASN A 180 -13.02 10.62 -13.91
N PRO A 181 -12.88 11.38 -14.99
CA PRO A 181 -13.71 12.58 -15.22
C PRO A 181 -15.19 12.28 -15.50
N SER A 182 -15.56 11.03 -15.84
CA SER A 182 -16.91 10.65 -16.30
C SER A 182 -17.70 9.75 -15.33
N ALA A 183 -17.16 9.32 -14.21
CA ALA A 183 -17.85 8.37 -13.32
C ALA A 183 -19.02 8.99 -12.51
N ASP A 184 -19.16 10.31 -12.48
CA ASP A 184 -20.23 11.00 -11.75
C ASP A 184 -21.46 11.37 -12.61
N GLU A 185 -21.40 11.27 -13.95
CA GLU A 185 -22.54 11.57 -14.82
C GLU A 185 -23.56 10.41 -14.86
N ASP A 186 -23.10 9.14 -14.77
CA ASP A 186 -23.98 7.96 -14.81
C ASP A 186 -24.81 7.73 -13.52
N ALA A 187 -24.40 8.30 -12.39
CA ALA A 187 -25.15 8.16 -11.13
C ALA A 187 -26.32 9.14 -11.01
N GLY A 188 -26.36 10.18 -11.84
CA GLY A 188 -27.43 11.19 -11.87
C GLY A 188 -28.68 10.73 -12.64
N GLU A 189 -28.53 10.00 -13.72
CA GLU A 189 -29.65 9.58 -14.57
C GLU A 189 -30.46 8.40 -14.00
N ALA A 190 -29.90 7.57 -13.15
CA ALA A 190 -30.60 6.44 -12.51
C ALA A 190 -31.61 6.90 -11.42
N SER A 191 -31.44 8.09 -10.85
CA SER A 191 -32.33 8.64 -9.80
C SER A 191 -33.59 9.25 -10.34
N ASP A 192 -33.60 9.78 -11.57
CA ASP A 192 -34.76 10.47 -12.15
C ASP A 192 -35.78 9.53 -12.84
N LEU A 193 -35.37 8.28 -13.13
CA LEU A 193 -36.27 7.28 -13.72
C LEU A 193 -37.14 6.53 -12.70
N ALA A 194 -36.81 6.63 -11.41
CA ALA A 194 -37.58 5.94 -10.35
C ALA A 194 -38.78 6.76 -9.81
N THR A 195 -38.91 8.03 -10.16
CA THR A 195 -39.96 8.93 -9.59
C THR A 195 -41.19 9.15 -10.50
N THR A 196 -41.20 8.57 -11.71
CA THR A 196 -42.28 8.86 -12.68
C THR A 196 -43.29 7.71 -12.90
N THR A 197 -43.28 6.63 -12.09
CA THR A 197 -44.21 5.49 -12.29
C THR A 197 -45.18 5.22 -11.14
N SER A 198 -45.50 6.21 -10.29
CA SER A 198 -46.55 6.03 -9.27
C SER A 198 -47.61 7.13 -9.26
N ASP A 199 -48.19 7.45 -10.43
CA ASP A 199 -49.44 8.21 -10.43
C ASP A 199 -50.26 7.94 -11.71
N LYS A 200 -50.94 6.77 -11.73
CA LYS A 200 -52.14 6.51 -12.55
C LYS A 200 -52.75 5.15 -12.21
N SER A 201 -53.60 5.11 -11.21
CA SER A 201 -54.76 4.20 -11.16
C SER A 201 -55.68 4.63 -10.02
N SER A 202 -56.69 5.38 -10.36
CA SER A 202 -57.99 5.40 -9.71
C SER A 202 -59.04 5.51 -10.80
#